data_a09876b4539751acfc3583d13cea70f2
#
_entry.id   a09876b4539751acfc3583d13cea70f2
#
_cell.length_a   1.000
_cell.length_b   1.000
_cell.length_c   1.000
_cell.angle_alpha   90.00
_cell.angle_beta   90.00
_cell.angle_gamma   90.00
#
_symmetry.space_group_name_H-M   'P 1'
#
loop_
_entity.id
_entity.type
_entity.pdbx_description
1 polymer ?
#
loop_
_entity_poly.entity_id
_entity_poly.type
_entity_poly.pdbx_seq_one_letter_code
_entity_poly.pdbx_strand_id
1 'polypeptide(L)'
;KTPLQRLEAENAVRQFLDDFPEAIRPDPVDLRPFWLPDPGDVHILALAAVHHADAIITHNKKDFPQAELNTYGITRIDPDAQLLQLYKLHGTALMDQLRPVLAEVQSAHPQIQALELWRKAWLPQFGRKFDRL
;
A
#
# COMPACT_ATOMS: atom_id res chain seq x y z
N LYS A 1 -10.71 15.87 -9.05
CA LYS A 1 -11.22 15.59 -7.67
C LYS A 1 -12.00 16.82 -7.20
N THR A 2 -13.18 16.62 -6.61
CA THR A 2 -13.99 17.68 -6.01
C THR A 2 -13.31 18.23 -4.75
N PRO A 3 -13.66 19.47 -4.27
CA PRO A 3 -13.15 20.00 -3.02
C PRO A 3 -13.41 19.07 -1.82
N LEU A 4 -14.58 18.41 -1.78
CA LEU A 4 -14.94 17.45 -0.74
C LEU A 4 -14.01 16.23 -0.76
N GLN A 5 -13.76 15.65 -1.94
CA GLN A 5 -12.83 14.49 -2.09
C GLN A 5 -11.39 14.84 -1.68
N ARG A 6 -10.96 16.10 -1.84
CA ARG A 6 -9.66 16.54 -1.35
C ARG A 6 -9.63 16.59 0.16
N LEU A 7 -10.65 17.18 0.78
CA LEU A 7 -10.75 17.28 2.24
C LEU A 7 -10.80 15.90 2.90
N GLU A 8 -11.57 14.96 2.33
CA GLU A 8 -11.61 13.56 2.80
C GLU A 8 -10.23 12.90 2.72
N ALA A 9 -9.50 13.07 1.61
CA ALA A 9 -8.16 12.54 1.45
C ALA A 9 -7.16 13.17 2.45
N GLU A 10 -7.23 14.49 2.65
CA GLU A 10 -6.38 15.20 3.61
C GLU A 10 -6.65 14.73 5.06
N ASN A 11 -7.91 14.52 5.41
CA ASN A 11 -8.29 14.00 6.72
C ASN A 11 -7.81 12.57 6.92
N ALA A 12 -7.91 11.70 5.90
CA ALA A 12 -7.41 10.33 5.96
C ALA A 12 -5.88 10.28 6.14
N VAL A 13 -5.15 11.15 5.43
CA VAL A 13 -3.69 11.28 5.59
C VAL A 13 -3.36 11.76 7.00
N ARG A 14 -4.06 12.79 7.50
CA ARG A 14 -3.82 13.30 8.85
C ARG A 14 -4.04 12.22 9.91
N GLN A 15 -5.17 11.50 9.83
CA GLN A 15 -5.48 10.41 10.74
C GLN A 15 -4.39 9.32 10.69
N PHE A 16 -3.94 8.94 9.50
CA PHE A 16 -2.84 7.97 9.33
C PHE A 16 -1.55 8.44 10.02
N LEU A 17 -1.22 9.72 9.92
CA LEU A 17 -0.02 10.28 10.55
C LEU A 17 -0.12 10.38 12.07
N ASP A 18 -1.32 10.65 12.58
CA ASP A 18 -1.58 10.65 14.01
C ASP A 18 -1.45 9.23 14.60
N ASP A 19 -1.95 8.22 13.87
CA ASP A 19 -1.87 6.81 14.26
C ASP A 19 -0.45 6.22 14.10
N PHE A 20 0.31 6.71 13.12
CA PHE A 20 1.64 6.22 12.77
C PHE A 20 2.66 7.37 12.58
N PRO A 21 3.03 8.08 13.66
CA PRO A 21 3.92 9.26 13.57
C PRO A 21 5.30 8.92 12.98
N GLU A 22 5.75 7.67 13.13
CA GLU A 22 7.00 7.18 12.57
C GLU A 22 6.93 6.81 11.08
N ALA A 23 5.74 6.88 10.45
CA ALA A 23 5.56 6.52 9.05
C ALA A 23 6.19 7.54 8.08
N ILE A 24 6.32 8.82 8.51
CA ILE A 24 7.01 9.85 7.73
C ILE A 24 8.51 9.79 8.01
N ARG A 25 9.27 9.72 6.94
CA ARG A 25 10.72 9.85 6.97
C ARG A 25 11.13 11.05 6.12
N PRO A 26 12.22 11.76 6.50
CA PRO A 26 12.72 12.85 5.68
C PRO A 26 13.22 12.35 4.34
N ASP A 27 12.95 13.10 3.28
CA ASP A 27 13.42 12.79 1.95
C ASP A 27 14.95 12.79 1.89
N PRO A 28 15.57 11.87 1.13
CA PRO A 28 17.00 11.88 0.90
C PRO A 28 17.44 13.14 0.17
N VAL A 29 18.54 13.74 0.61
CA VAL A 29 19.08 14.97 0.01
C VAL A 29 19.77 14.70 -1.34
N ASP A 30 20.31 13.48 -1.53
CA ASP A 30 21.04 13.11 -2.75
C ASP A 30 20.42 11.86 -3.40
N LEU A 31 19.84 12.06 -4.58
CA LEU A 31 19.24 10.99 -5.39
C LEU A 31 20.21 10.40 -6.44
N ARG A 32 21.40 10.97 -6.63
CA ARG A 32 22.34 10.57 -7.69
C ARG A 32 22.80 9.11 -7.63
N PRO A 33 22.95 8.47 -6.45
CA PRO A 33 23.32 7.06 -6.39
C PRO A 33 22.24 6.08 -6.83
N PHE A 34 21.00 6.57 -6.99
CA PHE A 34 19.83 5.72 -7.21
C PHE A 34 19.32 5.84 -8.64
N TRP A 35 18.86 4.73 -9.17
CA TRP A 35 18.30 4.67 -10.51
C TRP A 35 17.05 3.78 -10.56
N LEU A 36 16.02 4.23 -11.28
CA LEU A 36 14.85 3.46 -11.67
C LEU A 36 14.47 3.81 -13.12
N PRO A 37 13.71 2.94 -13.82
CA PRO A 37 13.19 3.22 -15.15
C PRO A 37 12.37 4.50 -15.25
N ASP A 38 11.57 4.82 -14.23
CA ASP A 38 10.90 6.10 -14.08
C ASP A 38 11.71 7.01 -13.11
N PRO A 39 12.31 8.11 -13.61
CA PRO A 39 13.00 9.06 -12.75
C PRO A 39 12.11 9.69 -11.67
N GLY A 40 10.79 9.78 -11.90
CA GLY A 40 9.82 10.29 -10.94
C GLY A 40 9.70 9.41 -9.68
N ASP A 41 10.05 8.13 -9.76
CA ASP A 41 9.96 7.18 -8.66
C ASP A 41 11.29 7.00 -7.89
N VAL A 42 12.39 7.60 -8.36
CA VAL A 42 13.73 7.42 -7.75
C VAL A 42 13.76 7.85 -6.29
N HIS A 43 13.03 8.89 -5.91
CA HIS A 43 12.93 9.35 -4.53
C HIS A 43 12.36 8.28 -3.58
N ILE A 44 11.45 7.43 -4.06
CA ILE A 44 10.86 6.32 -3.27
C ILE A 44 11.92 5.26 -2.98
N LEU A 45 12.72 4.88 -3.99
CA LEU A 45 13.82 3.94 -3.80
C LEU A 45 14.87 4.51 -2.86
N ALA A 46 15.26 5.77 -3.05
CA ALA A 46 16.24 6.45 -2.21
C ALA A 46 15.77 6.51 -0.74
N LEU A 47 14.50 6.88 -0.51
CA LEU A 47 13.90 6.89 0.82
C LEU A 47 13.95 5.51 1.47
N ALA A 48 13.54 4.48 0.74
CA ALA A 48 13.54 3.11 1.23
C ALA A 48 14.96 2.63 1.59
N ALA A 49 15.94 2.91 0.73
CA ALA A 49 17.33 2.50 0.94
C ALA A 49 17.99 3.22 2.13
N VAL A 50 17.83 4.55 2.21
CA VAL A 50 18.42 5.37 3.29
C VAL A 50 17.84 5.02 4.65
N HIS A 51 16.58 4.67 4.72
CA HIS A 51 15.90 4.29 5.96
C HIS A 51 15.83 2.77 6.19
N HIS A 52 16.60 1.99 5.43
CA HIS A 52 16.74 0.53 5.59
C HIS A 52 15.39 -0.21 5.57
N ALA A 53 14.51 0.16 4.64
CA ALA A 53 13.26 -0.56 4.45
C ALA A 53 13.53 -1.98 3.91
N ASP A 54 12.83 -2.97 4.43
CA ASP A 54 12.92 -4.36 3.96
C ASP A 54 12.20 -4.56 2.62
N ALA A 55 11.18 -3.73 2.35
CA ALA A 55 10.35 -3.88 1.16
C ALA A 55 9.76 -2.55 0.66
N ILE A 56 9.48 -2.51 -0.65
CA ILE A 56 8.60 -1.53 -1.28
C ILE A 56 7.32 -2.27 -1.69
N ILE A 57 6.17 -1.84 -1.14
CA ILE A 57 4.85 -2.41 -1.47
C ILE A 57 4.28 -1.60 -2.62
N THR A 58 4.15 -2.21 -3.79
CA THR A 58 3.67 -1.52 -4.99
C THR A 58 3.07 -2.48 -6.03
N HIS A 59 2.05 -2.02 -6.77
CA HIS A 59 1.57 -2.69 -7.99
C HIS A 59 2.45 -2.41 -9.21
N ASN A 60 3.28 -1.37 -9.15
CA ASN A 60 4.10 -0.89 -10.27
C ASN A 60 5.36 -1.74 -10.46
N LYS A 61 5.18 -2.93 -11.04
CA LYS A 61 6.29 -3.87 -11.29
C LYS A 61 7.29 -3.35 -12.32
N LYS A 62 6.80 -2.52 -13.26
CA LYS A 62 7.60 -2.05 -14.38
C LYS A 62 8.67 -1.05 -13.93
N ASP A 63 8.30 -0.12 -13.07
CA ASP A 63 9.17 0.98 -12.67
C ASP A 63 9.98 0.66 -11.41
N PHE A 64 9.63 -0.45 -10.71
CA PHE A 64 10.39 -1.02 -9.59
C PHE A 64 10.92 -2.43 -9.91
N PRO A 65 11.88 -2.61 -10.84
CA PRO A 65 12.42 -3.92 -11.17
C PRO A 65 13.17 -4.52 -9.98
N GLN A 66 12.89 -5.79 -9.66
CA GLN A 66 13.50 -6.46 -8.49
C GLN A 66 15.02 -6.50 -8.56
N ALA A 67 15.60 -6.58 -9.75
CA ALA A 67 17.05 -6.59 -9.94
C ALA A 67 17.72 -5.33 -9.38
N GLU A 68 17.10 -4.16 -9.59
CA GLU A 68 17.59 -2.88 -9.04
C GLU A 68 17.43 -2.83 -7.53
N LEU A 69 16.28 -3.26 -7.02
CA LEU A 69 16.00 -3.25 -5.58
C LEU A 69 16.92 -4.18 -4.81
N ASN A 70 17.35 -5.29 -5.41
CA ASN A 70 18.25 -6.25 -4.79
C ASN A 70 19.61 -5.64 -4.41
N THR A 71 20.09 -4.62 -5.16
CA THR A 71 21.34 -3.92 -4.83
C THR A 71 21.29 -3.19 -3.49
N TYR A 72 20.08 -2.91 -3.02
CA TYR A 72 19.82 -2.23 -1.73
C TYR A 72 19.24 -3.18 -0.67
N GLY A 73 19.13 -4.47 -0.98
CA GLY A 73 18.53 -5.46 -0.07
C GLY A 73 17.02 -5.32 0.08
N ILE A 74 16.34 -4.62 -0.85
CA ILE A 74 14.91 -4.32 -0.79
C ILE A 74 14.14 -5.33 -1.63
N THR A 75 13.03 -5.84 -1.09
CA THR A 75 12.10 -6.71 -1.80
C THR A 75 10.90 -5.92 -2.33
N ARG A 76 10.55 -6.12 -3.61
CA ARG A 76 9.28 -5.62 -4.12
C ARG A 76 8.16 -6.59 -3.75
N ILE A 77 7.10 -6.08 -3.15
CA ILE A 77 5.93 -6.87 -2.76
C ILE A 77 4.66 -6.29 -3.39
N ASP A 78 3.86 -7.15 -4.00
CA ASP A 78 2.52 -6.80 -4.46
C ASP A 78 1.58 -6.68 -3.26
N PRO A 79 0.74 -5.61 -3.14
CA PRO A 79 -0.15 -5.42 -2.00
C PRO A 79 -1.13 -6.58 -1.78
N ASP A 80 -1.67 -7.20 -2.84
CA ASP A 80 -2.58 -8.33 -2.75
C ASP A 80 -1.86 -9.56 -2.16
N ALA A 81 -0.64 -9.83 -2.61
CA ALA A 81 0.20 -10.88 -2.07
C ALA A 81 0.58 -10.62 -0.60
N GLN A 82 0.87 -9.37 -0.24
CA GLN A 82 1.19 -9.00 1.14
C GLN A 82 0.02 -9.26 2.09
N LEU A 83 -1.20 -8.88 1.71
CA LEU A 83 -2.38 -9.14 2.53
C LEU A 83 -2.65 -10.64 2.69
N LEU A 84 -2.44 -11.44 1.65
CA LEU A 84 -2.54 -12.90 1.75
C LEU A 84 -1.49 -13.50 2.70
N GLN A 85 -0.28 -12.96 2.69
CA GLN A 85 0.77 -13.38 3.62
C GLN A 85 0.42 -12.99 5.06
N LEU A 86 -0.02 -11.77 5.29
CA LEU A 86 -0.49 -11.32 6.61
C LEU A 86 -1.66 -12.17 7.12
N TYR A 87 -2.58 -12.55 6.23
CA TYR A 87 -3.67 -13.46 6.59
C TYR A 87 -3.17 -14.85 7.01
N LYS A 88 -2.15 -15.39 6.34
CA LYS A 88 -1.55 -16.67 6.74
C LYS A 88 -0.90 -16.61 8.14
N LEU A 89 -0.35 -15.44 8.49
CA LEU A 89 0.32 -15.24 9.78
C LEU A 89 -0.66 -14.93 10.92
N HIS A 90 -1.68 -14.13 10.65
CA HIS A 90 -2.54 -13.53 11.67
C HIS A 90 -4.01 -14.02 11.62
N GLY A 91 -4.40 -14.71 10.55
CA GLY A 91 -5.72 -15.34 10.42
C GLY A 91 -6.88 -14.40 10.67
N THR A 92 -7.75 -14.78 11.62
CA THR A 92 -8.96 -14.03 11.95
C THR A 92 -8.67 -12.65 12.52
N ALA A 93 -7.56 -12.44 13.22
CA ALA A 93 -7.23 -11.14 13.79
C ALA A 93 -7.07 -10.07 12.70
N LEU A 94 -6.46 -10.39 11.55
CA LEU A 94 -6.42 -9.47 10.41
C LEU A 94 -7.82 -9.20 9.87
N MET A 95 -8.68 -10.25 9.78
CA MET A 95 -10.03 -10.10 9.27
C MET A 95 -10.90 -9.21 10.16
N ASP A 96 -10.75 -9.31 11.47
CA ASP A 96 -11.47 -8.47 12.44
C ASP A 96 -11.09 -6.99 12.27
N GLN A 97 -9.85 -6.69 11.93
CA GLN A 97 -9.41 -5.33 11.61
C GLN A 97 -9.97 -4.83 10.26
N LEU A 98 -10.11 -5.70 9.28
CA LEU A 98 -10.53 -5.30 7.94
C LEU A 98 -12.07 -5.21 7.77
N ARG A 99 -12.85 -5.93 8.57
CA ARG A 99 -14.32 -5.90 8.50
C ARG A 99 -14.92 -4.50 8.67
N PRO A 100 -14.53 -3.69 9.68
CA PRO A 100 -15.04 -2.32 9.81
C PRO A 100 -14.69 -1.46 8.60
N VAL A 101 -13.46 -1.57 8.08
CA VAL A 101 -13.02 -0.81 6.90
C VAL A 101 -13.87 -1.17 5.68
N LEU A 102 -14.11 -2.47 5.45
CA LEU A 102 -14.96 -2.91 4.35
C LEU A 102 -16.40 -2.41 4.51
N ALA A 103 -16.96 -2.48 5.73
CA ALA A 103 -18.32 -2.00 6.02
C ALA A 103 -18.47 -0.51 5.75
N GLU A 104 -17.47 0.29 6.11
CA GLU A 104 -17.45 1.73 5.82
C GLU A 104 -17.42 2.01 4.32
N VAL A 105 -16.53 1.34 3.58
CA VAL A 105 -16.43 1.48 2.12
C VAL A 105 -17.73 1.01 1.43
N GLN A 106 -18.35 -0.07 1.88
CA GLN A 106 -19.62 -0.54 1.36
C GLN A 106 -20.77 0.44 1.64
N SER A 107 -20.78 1.07 2.82
CA SER A 107 -21.77 2.09 3.16
C SER A 107 -21.68 3.31 2.26
N ALA A 108 -20.46 3.70 1.88
CA ALA A 108 -20.21 4.77 0.93
C ALA A 108 -20.57 4.39 -0.52
N HIS A 109 -20.61 3.09 -0.83
CA HIS A 109 -20.86 2.55 -2.18
C HIS A 109 -21.88 1.40 -2.16
N PRO A 110 -23.12 1.61 -1.70
CA PRO A 110 -24.10 0.54 -1.47
C PRO A 110 -24.50 -0.23 -2.74
N GLN A 111 -24.29 0.36 -3.92
CA GLN A 111 -24.57 -0.25 -5.23
C GLN A 111 -23.46 -1.20 -5.71
N ILE A 112 -22.30 -1.25 -5.02
CA ILE A 112 -21.15 -2.07 -5.41
C ILE A 112 -21.04 -3.28 -4.47
N GLN A 113 -20.98 -4.50 -5.04
CA GLN A 113 -20.74 -5.70 -4.23
C GLN A 113 -19.36 -5.71 -3.61
N ALA A 114 -19.21 -6.33 -2.43
CA ALA A 114 -17.94 -6.39 -1.69
C ALA A 114 -16.77 -6.92 -2.54
N LEU A 115 -16.99 -8.00 -3.30
CA LEU A 115 -15.95 -8.56 -4.15
C LEU A 115 -15.47 -7.59 -5.23
N GLU A 116 -16.39 -6.78 -5.79
CA GLU A 116 -16.04 -5.76 -6.78
C GLU A 116 -15.26 -4.60 -6.15
N LEU A 117 -15.55 -4.24 -4.91
CA LEU A 117 -14.75 -3.25 -4.16
C LEU A 117 -13.30 -3.70 -4.01
N TRP A 118 -13.08 -4.97 -3.65
CA TRP A 118 -11.73 -5.54 -3.57
C TRP A 118 -11.01 -5.52 -4.92
N ARG A 119 -11.71 -5.83 -6.01
CA ARG A 119 -11.14 -5.78 -7.37
C ARG A 119 -10.75 -4.35 -7.76
N LYS A 120 -11.60 -3.36 -7.45
CA LYS A 120 -11.31 -1.94 -7.68
C LYS A 120 -10.16 -1.42 -6.84
N ALA A 121 -9.94 -1.99 -5.66
CA ALA A 121 -8.78 -1.72 -4.82
C ALA A 121 -7.51 -2.48 -5.27
N TRP A 122 -7.55 -3.18 -6.39
CA TRP A 122 -6.44 -4.01 -6.90
C TRP A 122 -6.02 -5.16 -5.96
N LEU A 123 -6.97 -5.69 -5.20
CA LEU A 123 -6.79 -6.77 -4.22
C LEU A 123 -7.68 -7.98 -4.56
N PRO A 124 -7.66 -8.51 -5.80
CA PRO A 124 -8.64 -9.50 -6.25
C PRO A 124 -8.47 -10.88 -5.61
N GLN A 125 -7.27 -11.28 -5.26
CA GLN A 125 -7.02 -12.60 -4.66
C GLN A 125 -7.40 -12.59 -3.18
N PHE A 126 -7.02 -11.54 -2.46
CA PHE A 126 -7.39 -11.35 -1.07
C PHE A 126 -8.92 -11.20 -0.93
N GLY A 127 -9.55 -10.40 -1.80
CA GLY A 127 -11.01 -10.24 -1.82
C GLY A 127 -11.77 -11.55 -1.96
N ARG A 128 -11.34 -12.45 -2.85
CA ARG A 128 -11.94 -13.81 -2.98
C ARG A 128 -11.76 -14.66 -1.72
N LYS A 129 -10.65 -14.46 -1.00
CA LYS A 129 -10.41 -15.17 0.26
C LYS A 129 -11.28 -14.61 1.37
N PHE A 130 -11.43 -13.30 1.44
CA PHE A 130 -12.24 -12.60 2.43
C PHE A 130 -13.74 -12.89 2.29
N ASP A 131 -14.24 -12.98 1.06
CA ASP A 131 -15.67 -13.23 0.76
C ASP A 131 -16.14 -14.64 1.13
N ARG A 132 -15.21 -15.57 1.35
CA ARG A 132 -15.51 -16.97 1.73
C ARG A 132 -15.48 -17.23 3.24
N LEU A 133 -15.25 -16.19 4.05
CA LEU A 133 -15.16 -16.26 5.51
C LEU A 133 -16.36 -15.61 6.18
#